data_5fa059dafb66e9fe660cefad40d0d168
#
_entry.id   5fa059dafb66e9fe660cefad40d0d168
#
_cell.length_a   1.000
_cell.length_b   1.000
_cell.length_c   1.000
_cell.angle_alpha   90.00
_cell.angle_beta   90.00
_cell.angle_gamma   90.00
#
_symmetry.space_group_name_H-M   'P 1'
#
loop_
_entity.id
_entity.type
_entity.pdbx_description
1 polymer ?
#
loop_
_entity_poly.entity_id
_entity_poly.type
_entity_poly.pdbx_seq_one_letter_code
_entity_poly.pdbx_strand_id
1 'polypeptide(L)'
;MQVVAFKRKYAAMTDQNNYCGMAALTICESLLLALNDRNILPEHHIMGVLSDAASTHENAAGTEAEIEAHLQVAALIRKIIAGGNSVRRP
;
A
#
# COMPACT_ATOMS: atom_id res chain seq x y z
N MET A 1 16.07 -11.01 11.63
CA MET A 1 15.97 -9.57 11.53
C MET A 1 16.67 -8.90 12.69
N GLN A 2 17.49 -7.92 12.39
CA GLN A 2 18.34 -7.31 13.42
C GLN A 2 17.79 -5.97 13.85
N VAL A 3 17.14 -5.94 14.99
CA VAL A 3 16.57 -4.71 15.52
C VAL A 3 17.66 -3.67 15.82
N VAL A 4 18.78 -4.14 16.36
CA VAL A 4 19.90 -3.25 16.70
C VAL A 4 20.44 -2.58 15.44
N ALA A 5 20.64 -3.35 14.38
CA ALA A 5 21.10 -2.79 13.11
C ALA A 5 20.11 -1.79 12.56
N PHE A 6 18.82 -2.08 12.74
CA PHE A 6 17.77 -1.18 12.30
C PHE A 6 17.93 0.20 12.96
N LYS A 7 18.07 0.22 14.27
CA LYS A 7 18.18 1.50 14.98
C LYS A 7 19.45 2.26 14.61
N ARG A 8 20.55 1.54 14.48
CA ARG A 8 21.83 2.15 14.20
C ARG A 8 21.83 2.87 12.86
N LYS A 9 21.06 2.40 11.93
CA LYS A 9 21.03 2.94 10.58
C LYS A 9 19.72 3.62 10.27
N TYR A 10 19.22 4.34 11.23
CA TYR A 10 17.89 4.91 11.10
C TYR A 10 17.73 5.75 9.84
N ALA A 11 18.68 6.63 9.54
CA ALA A 11 18.59 7.47 8.34
C ALA A 11 18.60 6.63 7.07
N ALA A 12 19.47 5.62 7.01
CA ALA A 12 19.53 4.70 5.88
C ALA A 12 18.27 3.85 5.84
N MET A 13 17.70 3.55 7.02
CA MET A 13 16.49 2.76 7.10
C MET A 13 15.28 3.47 6.51
N THR A 14 15.26 4.81 6.56
CA THR A 14 14.18 5.56 5.94
C THR A 14 14.14 5.27 4.44
N ASP A 15 15.30 5.33 3.78
CA ASP A 15 15.38 5.01 2.36
C ASP A 15 15.07 3.54 2.12
N GLN A 16 15.59 2.67 2.99
CA GLN A 16 15.35 1.24 2.88
C GLN A 16 13.87 0.94 3.02
N ASN A 17 13.19 1.59 3.95
CA ASN A 17 11.76 1.42 4.13
C ASN A 17 10.99 1.89 2.90
N ASN A 18 11.43 2.98 2.27
CA ASN A 18 10.81 3.45 1.05
C ASN A 18 10.98 2.42 -0.06
N TYR A 19 12.16 1.84 -0.19
CA TYR A 19 12.40 0.80 -1.20
C TYR A 19 11.54 -0.42 -0.94
N CYS A 20 11.47 -0.86 0.31
CA CYS A 20 10.63 -2.00 0.68
C CYS A 20 9.17 -1.72 0.38
N GLY A 21 8.71 -0.52 0.69
CA GLY A 21 7.33 -0.13 0.42
C GLY A 21 7.03 -0.09 -1.07
N MET A 22 7.95 0.45 -1.86
CA MET A 22 7.77 0.50 -3.30
C MET A 22 7.75 -0.92 -3.89
N ALA A 23 8.63 -1.78 -3.40
CA ALA A 23 8.66 -3.16 -3.85
C ALA A 23 7.37 -3.88 -3.51
N ALA A 24 6.91 -3.72 -2.26
CA ALA A 24 5.67 -4.34 -1.81
C ALA A 24 4.48 -3.85 -2.63
N LEU A 25 4.43 -2.56 -2.90
CA LEU A 25 3.35 -1.99 -3.69
C LEU A 25 3.34 -2.57 -5.10
N THR A 26 4.51 -2.62 -5.74
CA THR A 26 4.61 -3.15 -7.09
C THR A 26 4.22 -4.63 -7.13
N ILE A 27 4.65 -5.41 -6.15
CA ILE A 27 4.29 -6.82 -6.07
C ILE A 27 2.78 -6.97 -5.91
N CYS A 28 2.18 -6.19 -5.03
CA CYS A 28 0.74 -6.26 -4.80
C CYS A 28 -0.05 -5.85 -6.04
N GLU A 29 0.38 -4.79 -6.72
CA GLU A 29 -0.28 -4.36 -7.95
C GLU A 29 -0.20 -5.44 -9.02
N SER A 30 0.97 -6.04 -9.17
CA SER A 30 1.15 -7.13 -10.14
C SER A 30 0.29 -8.32 -9.81
N LEU A 31 0.16 -8.64 -8.52
CA LEU A 31 -0.67 -9.75 -8.09
C LEU A 31 -2.14 -9.48 -8.40
N LEU A 32 -2.61 -8.27 -8.10
CA LEU A 32 -4.00 -7.90 -8.37
C LEU A 32 -4.30 -7.96 -9.87
N LEU A 33 -3.36 -7.49 -10.69
CA LEU A 33 -3.51 -7.58 -12.15
C LEU A 33 -3.58 -9.03 -12.60
N ALA A 34 -2.72 -9.89 -12.04
CA ALA A 34 -2.71 -11.30 -12.41
C ALA A 34 -4.03 -11.97 -12.05
N LEU A 35 -4.57 -11.67 -10.89
CA LEU A 35 -5.85 -12.22 -10.45
C LEU A 35 -6.99 -11.75 -11.36
N ASN A 36 -6.94 -10.50 -11.78
CA ASN A 36 -7.94 -9.96 -12.70
C ASN A 36 -7.81 -10.60 -14.08
N ASP A 37 -6.57 -10.69 -14.59
CA ASP A 37 -6.32 -11.26 -15.91
C ASP A 37 -6.78 -12.71 -16.02
N ARG A 38 -6.72 -13.44 -14.91
CA ARG A 38 -7.13 -14.84 -14.90
C ARG A 38 -8.59 -15.04 -14.50
N ASN A 39 -9.31 -13.95 -14.37
CA ASN A 39 -10.72 -13.97 -13.99
C ASN A 39 -10.98 -14.62 -12.64
N ILE A 40 -9.98 -14.58 -11.75
CA ILE A 40 -10.15 -15.07 -10.39
C ILE A 40 -10.80 -13.99 -9.55
N LEU A 41 -10.40 -12.73 -9.77
CA LEU A 41 -10.92 -11.60 -9.00
C LEU A 41 -11.37 -10.50 -9.96
N PRO A 42 -12.68 -10.27 -10.07
CA PRO A 42 -13.20 -9.22 -10.96
C PRO A 42 -12.76 -7.84 -10.50
N GLU A 43 -12.78 -6.90 -11.42
CA GLU A 43 -12.31 -5.54 -11.15
C GLU A 43 -13.02 -4.91 -9.94
N HIS A 44 -14.31 -5.08 -9.82
CA HIS A 44 -15.03 -4.46 -8.70
C HIS A 44 -14.62 -5.04 -7.35
N HIS A 45 -14.19 -6.28 -7.30
CA HIS A 45 -13.66 -6.87 -6.07
C HIS A 45 -12.29 -6.31 -5.76
N ILE A 46 -11.47 -6.08 -6.78
CA ILE A 46 -10.16 -5.45 -6.60
C ILE A 46 -10.35 -4.05 -6.03
N MET A 47 -11.29 -3.29 -6.58
CA MET A 47 -11.57 -1.96 -6.08
C MET A 47 -12.07 -2.02 -4.64
N GLY A 48 -12.84 -3.06 -4.30
CA GLY A 48 -13.29 -3.27 -2.94
C GLY A 48 -12.14 -3.52 -1.97
N VAL A 49 -11.19 -4.35 -2.37
CA VAL A 49 -9.99 -4.62 -1.56
C VAL A 49 -9.23 -3.33 -1.30
N LEU A 50 -9.02 -2.53 -2.33
CA LEU A 50 -8.31 -1.27 -2.19
C LEU A 50 -9.08 -0.29 -1.30
N SER A 51 -10.38 -0.22 -1.48
CA SER A 51 -11.21 0.66 -0.67
C SER A 51 -11.18 0.26 0.80
N ASP A 52 -11.24 -1.04 1.07
CA ASP A 52 -11.14 -1.54 2.44
C ASP A 52 -9.80 -1.20 3.07
N ALA A 53 -8.72 -1.35 2.28
CA ALA A 53 -7.39 -1.01 2.76
C ALA A 53 -7.29 0.49 3.10
N ALA A 54 -7.82 1.35 2.23
CA ALA A 54 -7.81 2.78 2.48
C ALA A 54 -8.61 3.11 3.74
N SER A 55 -9.79 2.50 3.88
CA SER A 55 -10.63 2.73 5.06
C SER A 55 -9.95 2.29 6.34
N THR A 56 -9.21 1.19 6.30
CA THR A 56 -8.45 0.71 7.46
C THR A 56 -7.48 1.78 7.94
N HIS A 57 -6.76 2.42 7.02
CA HIS A 57 -5.85 3.47 7.40
C HIS A 57 -6.57 4.76 7.81
N GLU A 58 -7.69 5.07 7.17
CA GLU A 58 -8.45 6.27 7.52
C GLU A 58 -9.01 6.19 8.94
N ASN A 59 -9.24 4.98 9.43
CA ASN A 59 -9.81 4.78 10.76
C ASN A 59 -8.79 4.30 11.78
N ALA A 60 -7.51 4.31 11.43
CA ALA A 60 -6.47 3.85 12.34
C ALA A 60 -6.32 4.82 13.52
N ALA A 61 -5.96 4.28 14.68
CA ALA A 61 -5.73 5.05 15.89
C ALA A 61 -4.24 5.08 16.18
N GLY A 62 -3.85 5.95 17.10
CA GLY A 62 -2.45 6.07 17.51
C GLY A 62 -2.11 7.49 17.87
N THR A 63 -0.83 7.80 17.87
CA THR A 63 -0.36 9.17 18.10
C THR A 63 -0.73 10.04 16.90
N GLU A 64 -0.61 11.36 17.07
CA GLU A 64 -0.88 12.28 15.98
C GLU A 64 -0.01 11.97 14.75
N ALA A 65 1.27 11.67 14.98
CA ALA A 65 2.18 11.36 13.89
C ALA A 65 1.78 10.08 13.18
N GLU A 66 1.35 9.07 13.95
CA GLU A 66 0.91 7.82 13.36
C GLU A 66 -0.36 7.99 12.57
N ILE A 67 -1.31 8.75 13.09
CA ILE A 67 -2.56 9.03 12.39
C ILE A 67 -2.27 9.77 11.10
N GLU A 68 -1.39 10.75 11.14
CA GLU A 68 -1.02 11.49 9.94
C GLU A 68 -0.42 10.56 8.90
N ALA A 69 0.46 9.66 9.32
CA ALA A 69 1.06 8.69 8.41
C ALA A 69 -0.01 7.80 7.78
N HIS A 70 -0.96 7.33 8.59
CA HIS A 70 -2.05 6.50 8.08
C HIS A 70 -2.91 7.26 7.07
N LEU A 71 -3.17 8.54 7.33
CA LEU A 71 -3.96 9.35 6.39
C LEU A 71 -3.23 9.52 5.06
N GLN A 72 -1.90 9.67 5.11
CA GLN A 72 -1.12 9.77 3.88
C GLN A 72 -1.17 8.46 3.09
N VAL A 73 -1.10 7.34 3.77
CA VAL A 73 -1.20 6.04 3.12
C VAL A 73 -2.58 5.87 2.48
N ALA A 74 -3.63 6.22 3.21
CA ALA A 74 -4.99 6.15 2.69
C ALA A 74 -5.15 7.02 1.45
N ALA A 75 -4.61 8.24 1.50
CA ALA A 75 -4.69 9.16 0.36
C ALA A 75 -4.02 8.56 -0.87
N LEU A 76 -2.87 7.90 -0.67
CA LEU A 76 -2.17 7.25 -1.77
C LEU A 76 -3.02 6.13 -2.35
N ILE A 77 -3.63 5.30 -1.50
CA ILE A 77 -4.48 4.21 -1.97
C ILE A 77 -5.68 4.77 -2.75
N ARG A 78 -6.31 5.83 -2.24
CA ARG A 78 -7.43 6.46 -2.93
C ARG A 78 -7.01 6.99 -4.30
N LYS A 79 -5.78 7.50 -4.39
CA LYS A 79 -5.24 7.97 -5.65
C LYS A 79 -5.06 6.83 -6.64
N ILE A 80 -4.60 5.68 -6.16
CA ILE A 80 -4.46 4.48 -6.98
C ILE A 80 -5.85 4.05 -7.49
N ILE A 81 -6.84 4.06 -6.63
CA ILE A 81 -8.22 3.72 -7.01
C ILE A 81 -8.69 4.65 -8.12
N ALA A 82 -8.48 5.95 -7.96
CA ALA A 82 -8.92 6.94 -8.94
C ALA A 82 -8.19 6.79 -10.28
N GLY A 83 -6.89 6.54 -10.23
CA GLY A 83 -6.09 6.36 -11.44
C GLY A 83 -6.34 5.03 -12.13
N GLY A 84 -6.46 3.99 -11.34
CA GLY A 84 -6.97 2.69 -11.77
C GLY A 84 -6.07 1.81 -12.62
N ASN A 85 -4.98 2.33 -13.13
CA ASN A 85 -4.24 1.60 -14.15
C ASN A 85 -3.23 0.60 -13.62
N SER A 86 -2.82 0.77 -12.37
CA SER A 86 -1.79 -0.09 -11.80
C SER A 86 -2.31 -1.46 -11.40
N VAL A 87 -3.63 -1.58 -11.20
CA VAL A 87 -4.22 -2.78 -10.63
C VAL A 87 -5.32 -3.38 -11.48
N ARG A 88 -5.61 -2.80 -12.64
CA ARG A 88 -6.62 -3.33 -13.53
C ARG A 88 -6.27 -2.95 -14.96
N ARG A 89 -6.73 -3.79 -15.89
CA ARG A 89 -6.53 -3.51 -17.30
C ARG A 89 -7.56 -2.51 -17.79
N PRO A 90 -7.18 -1.67 -18.73
CA PRO A 90 -8.11 -0.74 -19.36
C PRO A 90 -9.25 -1.47 -20.06
#